data_20484de1baab2a000bb45d78b4536f34
#
_entry.id   20484de1baab2a000bb45d78b4536f34
#
_cell.length_a   1.000
_cell.length_b   1.000
_cell.length_c   1.000
_cell.angle_alpha   90.00
_cell.angle_beta   90.00
_cell.angle_gamma   90.00
#
_symmetry.space_group_name_H-M   'P 1'
#
loop_
_entity.id
_entity.type
_entity.pdbx_description
1 polymer ?
#
loop_
_entity_poly.entity_id
_entity_poly.type
_entity_poly.pdbx_seq_one_letter_code
_entity_poly.pdbx_strand_id
1 'polypeptide(L)'
;MGQQYTTERKRSTSLKQQFPAGIQASTLHFLFVISTMLIGSQPAWGQDSLGDNSLKAKLDSIAPSGHTPHVYRMNYWVSGAFSLVATAADIYAIPNIIKAKEPLTDDELRGISTNTHNGFDEWALKQDPSKREEFYKASDYVLPAIIVSAAALGLDKNIRKDWARILMMYYEMHSVTFSMYNFSPFGPAFQNKIRPYSYYNYYTDDQRKTGNNRNSQYSGHTASAAAATFFMVKVYTDYHPEIGRKKYLLYGLATIPPLVEGYLRMKALAHFPSDILIGLVVGGVCGVVVPDLHKFRRHNIRLGVITAPMGPGLSLSWQPNYERTRTSPDYSPGID
;
A
#
# COMPACT_ATOMS: atom_id res chain seq x y z
N MET A 1 68.07 -7.55 28.19
CA MET A 1 66.87 -6.72 28.31
C MET A 1 66.15 -6.76 26.94
N GLY A 2 65.23 -7.68 26.73
CA GLY A 2 64.53 -7.84 25.49
C GLY A 2 63.03 -7.57 25.69
N GLN A 3 62.49 -6.58 25.03
CA GLN A 3 61.07 -6.32 24.97
C GLN A 3 60.48 -7.13 23.81
N GLN A 4 59.59 -8.07 24.14
CA GLN A 4 58.76 -8.78 23.17
C GLN A 4 57.57 -7.88 22.79
N TYR A 5 57.51 -7.48 21.53
CA TYR A 5 56.31 -6.90 20.92
C TYR A 5 55.36 -8.03 20.48
N THR A 6 54.28 -8.21 21.19
CA THR A 6 53.16 -9.07 20.76
C THR A 6 52.29 -8.27 19.82
N THR A 7 52.31 -8.64 18.54
CA THR A 7 51.41 -8.16 17.50
C THR A 7 50.02 -8.80 17.69
N GLU A 8 49.06 -8.04 18.21
CA GLU A 8 47.64 -8.43 18.16
C GLU A 8 47.14 -8.35 16.74
N ARG A 9 46.86 -9.50 16.19
CA ARG A 9 46.17 -9.69 14.90
C ARG A 9 44.69 -9.30 15.10
N LYS A 10 44.28 -8.09 14.67
CA LYS A 10 42.89 -7.71 14.55
C LYS A 10 42.22 -8.73 13.60
N ARG A 11 41.40 -9.62 14.14
CA ARG A 11 40.44 -10.41 13.36
C ARG A 11 39.40 -9.46 12.80
N SER A 12 39.45 -9.20 11.51
CA SER A 12 38.34 -8.66 10.73
C SER A 12 37.17 -9.65 10.82
N THR A 13 36.26 -9.44 11.74
CA THR A 13 34.96 -10.09 11.74
C THR A 13 34.15 -9.48 10.61
N SER A 14 34.13 -10.16 9.47
CA SER A 14 33.16 -9.94 8.41
C SER A 14 31.77 -10.05 9.05
N LEU A 15 31.12 -8.91 9.23
CA LEU A 15 29.69 -8.81 9.56
C LEU A 15 28.89 -9.34 8.37
N LYS A 16 28.80 -10.66 8.25
CA LYS A 16 27.67 -11.27 7.56
C LYS A 16 26.46 -10.97 8.43
N GLN A 17 25.72 -9.90 8.10
CA GLN A 17 24.37 -9.71 8.58
C GLN A 17 23.56 -10.93 8.15
N GLN A 18 23.50 -11.95 9.01
CA GLN A 18 22.54 -13.04 8.90
C GLN A 18 21.19 -12.46 9.28
N PHE A 19 20.40 -12.07 8.26
CA PHE A 19 19.00 -11.75 8.47
C PHE A 19 18.31 -12.97 9.10
N PRO A 20 17.52 -12.79 10.18
CA PRO A 20 16.72 -13.85 10.75
C PRO A 20 15.90 -14.56 9.66
N ALA A 21 15.76 -15.87 9.75
CA ALA A 21 15.01 -16.68 8.75
C ALA A 21 13.59 -16.13 8.47
N GLY A 22 12.96 -15.49 9.48
CA GLY A 22 11.67 -14.81 9.33
C GLY A 22 11.69 -13.62 8.36
N ILE A 23 12.82 -12.91 8.25
CA ILE A 23 12.95 -11.74 7.34
C ILE A 23 13.09 -12.21 5.89
N GLN A 24 13.77 -13.34 5.63
CA GLN A 24 13.85 -13.93 4.28
C GLN A 24 12.49 -14.41 3.80
N ALA A 25 11.70 -15.03 4.68
CA ALA A 25 10.32 -15.42 4.39
C ALA A 25 9.44 -14.18 4.09
N SER A 26 9.64 -13.07 4.80
CA SER A 26 8.91 -11.82 4.58
C SER A 26 9.21 -11.19 3.22
N THR A 27 10.48 -11.24 2.76
CA THR A 27 10.86 -10.71 1.44
C THR A 27 10.23 -11.53 0.31
N LEU A 28 10.24 -12.86 0.44
CA LEU A 28 9.58 -13.75 -0.53
C LEU A 28 8.06 -13.51 -0.55
N HIS A 29 7.44 -13.31 0.61
CA HIS A 29 6.01 -12.99 0.69
C HIS A 29 5.69 -11.65 0.02
N PHE A 30 6.49 -10.61 0.25
CA PHE A 30 6.34 -9.31 -0.39
C PHE A 30 6.41 -9.41 -1.92
N LEU A 31 7.39 -10.14 -2.46
CA LEU A 31 7.51 -10.39 -3.90
C LEU A 31 6.34 -11.22 -4.42
N PHE A 32 5.86 -12.21 -3.66
CA PHE A 32 4.68 -13.01 -4.00
C PHE A 32 3.42 -12.15 -4.05
N VAL A 33 3.19 -11.26 -3.06
CA VAL A 33 2.06 -10.32 -3.03
C VAL A 33 2.06 -9.41 -4.25
N ILE A 34 3.21 -8.83 -4.60
CA ILE A 34 3.34 -7.98 -5.80
C ILE A 34 3.09 -8.81 -7.08
N SER A 35 3.65 -10.00 -7.19
CA SER A 35 3.50 -10.84 -8.39
C SER A 35 2.06 -11.30 -8.58
N THR A 36 1.36 -11.67 -7.50
CA THR A 36 -0.05 -12.09 -7.58
C THR A 36 -0.98 -10.93 -7.88
N MET A 37 -0.70 -9.71 -7.40
CA MET A 37 -1.42 -8.51 -7.83
C MET A 37 -1.29 -8.28 -9.34
N LEU A 38 -0.09 -8.41 -9.89
CA LEU A 38 0.15 -8.25 -11.32
C LEU A 38 -0.51 -9.36 -12.15
N ILE A 39 -0.54 -10.61 -11.66
CA ILE A 39 -1.17 -11.76 -12.32
C ILE A 39 -2.70 -11.70 -12.19
N GLY A 40 -3.22 -11.34 -11.01
CA GLY A 40 -4.67 -11.23 -10.75
C GLY A 40 -5.37 -10.16 -11.58
N SER A 41 -4.63 -9.15 -12.04
CA SER A 41 -5.12 -8.10 -12.93
C SER A 41 -5.19 -8.52 -14.41
N GLN A 42 -4.67 -9.71 -14.76
CA GLN A 42 -4.73 -10.21 -16.14
C GLN A 42 -6.17 -10.65 -16.49
N PRO A 43 -6.70 -10.28 -17.66
CA PRO A 43 -7.94 -10.84 -18.14
C PRO A 43 -7.77 -12.36 -18.31
N ALA A 44 -8.80 -13.12 -17.88
CA ALA A 44 -8.84 -14.56 -18.15
C ALA A 44 -8.51 -14.81 -19.63
N TRP A 45 -7.53 -15.67 -19.88
CA TRP A 45 -7.10 -16.04 -21.22
C TRP A 45 -8.28 -16.65 -21.99
N GLY A 46 -8.99 -15.80 -22.73
CA GLY A 46 -9.82 -16.24 -23.84
C GLY A 46 -8.90 -16.35 -25.04
N GLN A 47 -8.79 -17.54 -25.61
CA GLN A 47 -8.18 -17.75 -26.92
C GLN A 47 -8.96 -16.95 -27.96
N ASP A 48 -8.55 -15.72 -28.24
CA ASP A 48 -8.91 -15.02 -29.45
C ASP A 48 -7.82 -15.31 -30.51
N SER A 49 -7.81 -16.55 -30.96
CA SER A 49 -7.23 -16.87 -32.25
C SER A 49 -8.35 -16.73 -33.28
N LEU A 50 -8.07 -15.95 -34.30
CA LEU A 50 -8.76 -15.76 -35.57
C LEU A 50 -9.54 -14.43 -35.66
N GLY A 51 -9.00 -13.60 -36.52
CA GLY A 51 -9.59 -12.34 -36.92
C GLY A 51 -10.83 -12.53 -37.73
N ASP A 52 -11.95 -12.18 -37.16
CA ASP A 52 -13.11 -11.78 -37.94
C ASP A 52 -13.79 -10.60 -37.23
N ASN A 53 -13.40 -9.39 -37.65
CA ASN A 53 -14.00 -8.15 -37.18
C ASN A 53 -15.51 -8.05 -37.55
N SER A 54 -15.99 -8.87 -38.50
CA SER A 54 -17.39 -8.90 -38.93
C SER A 54 -18.27 -9.62 -37.92
N LEU A 55 -17.76 -10.69 -37.32
CA LEU A 55 -18.48 -11.46 -36.29
C LEU A 55 -18.58 -10.66 -34.98
N LYS A 56 -17.53 -9.92 -34.63
CA LYS A 56 -17.52 -9.07 -33.44
C LYS A 56 -18.49 -7.90 -33.55
N ALA A 57 -18.55 -7.25 -34.71
CA ALA A 57 -19.54 -6.20 -34.98
C ALA A 57 -20.98 -6.73 -34.92
N LYS A 58 -21.21 -7.97 -35.39
CA LYS A 58 -22.51 -8.63 -35.36
C LYS A 58 -22.91 -9.08 -33.96
N LEU A 59 -21.98 -9.54 -33.14
CA LEU A 59 -22.17 -9.86 -31.71
C LEU A 59 -22.48 -8.60 -30.89
N ASP A 60 -21.79 -7.50 -31.16
CA ASP A 60 -22.03 -6.22 -30.48
C ASP A 60 -23.38 -5.60 -30.84
N SER A 61 -23.94 -5.94 -32.02
CA SER A 61 -25.29 -5.52 -32.44
C SER A 61 -26.44 -6.38 -31.88
N ILE A 62 -26.15 -7.59 -31.41
CA ILE A 62 -27.11 -8.54 -30.82
C ILE A 62 -27.08 -8.46 -29.28
N ALA A 63 -26.06 -7.84 -28.69
CA ALA A 63 -25.99 -7.63 -27.23
C ALA A 63 -27.21 -6.81 -26.77
N PRO A 64 -28.00 -7.29 -25.78
CA PRO A 64 -29.16 -6.55 -25.31
C PRO A 64 -28.66 -5.18 -24.81
N SER A 65 -29.22 -4.12 -25.40
CA SER A 65 -28.96 -2.73 -25.05
C SER A 65 -29.48 -2.42 -23.65
N GLY A 66 -28.74 -2.81 -22.62
CA GLY A 66 -29.17 -2.63 -21.23
C GLY A 66 -28.10 -2.84 -20.18
N HIS A 67 -26.92 -3.33 -20.53
CA HIS A 67 -25.82 -3.47 -19.58
C HIS A 67 -24.96 -2.22 -19.65
N THR A 68 -25.15 -1.30 -18.70
CA THR A 68 -24.15 -0.28 -18.42
C THR A 68 -22.84 -1.00 -18.07
N PRO A 69 -21.75 -0.76 -18.80
CA PRO A 69 -20.49 -1.46 -18.52
C PRO A 69 -20.04 -1.10 -17.10
N HIS A 70 -19.73 -2.12 -16.31
CA HIS A 70 -19.19 -1.92 -14.96
C HIS A 70 -17.89 -1.14 -15.03
N VAL A 71 -17.66 -0.21 -14.08
CA VAL A 71 -16.43 0.58 -14.00
C VAL A 71 -15.24 -0.29 -13.68
N TYR A 72 -15.43 -1.32 -12.84
CA TYR A 72 -14.39 -2.25 -12.42
C TYR A 72 -14.70 -3.67 -12.89
N ARG A 73 -13.64 -4.42 -13.22
CA ARG A 73 -13.69 -5.86 -13.49
C ARG A 73 -12.99 -6.59 -12.36
N MET A 74 -13.62 -7.59 -11.79
CA MET A 74 -13.08 -8.36 -10.69
C MET A 74 -13.28 -9.86 -10.90
N ASN A 75 -12.24 -10.62 -10.62
CA ASN A 75 -12.33 -12.05 -10.45
C ASN A 75 -12.42 -12.37 -8.95
N TYR A 76 -13.62 -12.64 -8.44
CA TYR A 76 -13.86 -12.86 -7.02
C TYR A 76 -13.05 -14.01 -6.42
N TRP A 77 -12.76 -15.07 -7.20
CA TRP A 77 -11.95 -16.19 -6.73
C TRP A 77 -10.50 -15.80 -6.56
N VAL A 78 -9.93 -15.09 -7.52
CA VAL A 78 -8.54 -14.64 -7.46
C VAL A 78 -8.37 -13.59 -6.37
N SER A 79 -9.17 -12.53 -6.37
CA SER A 79 -9.09 -11.47 -5.36
C SER A 79 -9.42 -11.99 -3.96
N GLY A 80 -10.41 -12.88 -3.83
CA GLY A 80 -10.77 -13.47 -2.55
C GLY A 80 -9.68 -14.38 -1.99
N ALA A 81 -9.14 -15.31 -2.80
CA ALA A 81 -8.06 -16.18 -2.38
C ALA A 81 -6.79 -15.39 -2.02
N PHE A 82 -6.43 -14.41 -2.86
CA PHE A 82 -5.30 -13.51 -2.60
C PHE A 82 -5.47 -12.78 -1.26
N SER A 83 -6.61 -12.12 -1.04
CA SER A 83 -6.85 -11.34 0.16
C SER A 83 -6.88 -12.21 1.42
N LEU A 84 -7.42 -13.43 1.34
CA LEU A 84 -7.41 -14.38 2.45
C LEU A 84 -5.99 -14.82 2.82
N VAL A 85 -5.18 -15.18 1.81
CA VAL A 85 -3.77 -15.59 2.03
C VAL A 85 -2.95 -14.42 2.58
N ALA A 86 -3.12 -13.22 2.02
CA ALA A 86 -2.44 -12.02 2.49
C ALA A 86 -2.83 -11.72 3.95
N THR A 87 -4.12 -11.72 4.27
CA THR A 87 -4.60 -11.47 5.64
C THR A 87 -4.08 -12.54 6.63
N ALA A 88 -4.07 -13.82 6.25
CA ALA A 88 -3.53 -14.88 7.10
C ALA A 88 -2.03 -14.68 7.37
N ALA A 89 -1.26 -14.31 6.34
CA ALA A 89 0.15 -14.00 6.47
C ALA A 89 0.39 -12.76 7.35
N ASP A 90 -0.45 -11.73 7.23
CA ASP A 90 -0.37 -10.52 8.04
C ASP A 90 -0.66 -10.80 9.52
N ILE A 91 -1.70 -11.59 9.81
CA ILE A 91 -2.04 -12.02 11.18
C ILE A 91 -0.87 -12.81 11.80
N TYR A 92 -0.23 -13.67 11.02
CA TYR A 92 0.94 -14.41 11.47
C TYR A 92 2.17 -13.51 11.67
N ALA A 93 2.40 -12.55 10.79
CA ALA A 93 3.60 -11.72 10.77
C ALA A 93 3.67 -10.75 11.96
N ILE A 94 2.57 -10.07 12.33
CA ILE A 94 2.56 -9.02 13.34
C ILE A 94 3.17 -9.48 14.69
N PRO A 95 2.69 -10.56 15.34
CA PRO A 95 3.27 -10.99 16.61
C PRO A 95 4.71 -11.48 16.47
N ASN A 96 5.09 -12.05 15.32
CA ASN A 96 6.45 -12.51 15.08
C ASN A 96 7.42 -11.35 14.86
N ILE A 97 7.00 -10.28 14.16
CA ILE A 97 7.79 -9.05 14.01
C ILE A 97 8.03 -8.43 15.39
N ILE A 98 7.00 -8.34 16.24
CA ILE A 98 7.13 -7.78 17.60
C ILE A 98 8.09 -8.63 18.45
N LYS A 99 7.95 -9.95 18.41
CA LYS A 99 8.80 -10.87 19.19
C LYS A 99 10.26 -10.90 18.70
N ALA A 100 10.50 -10.66 17.41
CA ALA A 100 11.83 -10.64 16.83
C ALA A 100 12.64 -9.37 17.19
N LYS A 101 11.99 -8.34 17.75
CA LYS A 101 12.66 -7.11 18.17
C LYS A 101 13.28 -7.26 19.55
N GLU A 102 14.60 -7.16 19.60
CA GLU A 102 15.33 -7.14 20.86
C GLU A 102 15.00 -5.90 21.69
N PRO A 103 14.90 -6.00 23.02
CA PRO A 103 14.81 -4.84 23.89
C PRO A 103 15.97 -3.86 23.67
N LEU A 104 15.74 -2.59 23.98
CA LEU A 104 16.82 -1.60 24.01
C LEU A 104 17.79 -1.91 25.15
N THR A 105 19.08 -1.82 24.86
CA THR A 105 20.13 -1.93 25.88
C THR A 105 20.18 -0.68 26.74
N ASP A 106 20.84 -0.78 27.90
CA ASP A 106 21.10 0.38 28.79
C ASP A 106 21.90 1.46 28.09
N ASP A 107 22.87 1.06 27.27
CA ASP A 107 23.72 1.99 26.52
C ASP A 107 22.94 2.73 25.45
N GLU A 108 22.07 2.03 24.72
CA GLU A 108 21.16 2.66 23.75
C GLU A 108 20.20 3.63 24.44
N LEU A 109 19.63 3.22 25.58
CA LEU A 109 18.70 4.08 26.32
C LEU A 109 19.40 5.34 26.86
N ARG A 110 20.65 5.22 27.35
CA ARG A 110 21.46 6.37 27.74
C ARG A 110 21.85 7.26 26.55
N GLY A 111 22.08 6.65 25.40
CA GLY A 111 22.43 7.35 24.16
C GLY A 111 21.26 8.06 23.47
N ILE A 112 20.00 7.76 23.86
CA ILE A 112 18.83 8.43 23.31
C ILE A 112 18.84 9.92 23.71
N SER A 113 18.89 10.78 22.69
CA SER A 113 18.87 12.24 22.86
C SER A 113 17.80 12.87 21.99
N THR A 114 17.08 13.82 22.53
CA THR A 114 16.10 14.63 21.80
C THR A 114 16.74 15.50 20.72
N ASN A 115 18.04 15.81 20.88
CA ASN A 115 18.79 16.67 19.96
C ASN A 115 19.28 15.94 18.69
N THR A 116 19.07 14.63 18.57
CA THR A 116 19.49 13.84 17.40
C THR A 116 18.45 13.81 16.28
N HIS A 117 17.28 14.44 16.46
CA HIS A 117 16.21 14.46 15.48
C HIS A 117 16.23 15.76 14.67
N ASN A 118 15.78 15.66 13.41
CA ASN A 118 15.50 16.86 12.62
C ASN A 118 14.35 17.65 13.25
N GLY A 119 14.28 18.96 13.02
CA GLY A 119 13.26 19.82 13.64
C GLY A 119 11.82 19.39 13.40
N PHE A 120 11.54 18.61 12.32
CA PHE A 120 10.22 18.08 12.02
C PHE A 120 9.82 16.92 12.95
N ASP A 121 10.72 15.97 13.20
CA ASP A 121 10.47 14.83 14.11
C ASP A 121 10.56 15.25 15.58
N GLU A 122 11.28 16.32 15.89
CA GLU A 122 11.39 16.87 17.25
C GLU A 122 10.02 17.24 17.87
N TRP A 123 9.04 17.54 17.03
CA TRP A 123 7.67 17.83 17.48
C TRP A 123 7.07 16.66 18.30
N ALA A 124 7.35 15.41 17.95
CA ALA A 124 6.90 14.25 18.70
C ALA A 124 7.53 14.16 20.11
N LEU A 125 8.69 14.80 20.33
CA LEU A 125 9.41 14.81 21.59
C LEU A 125 9.02 15.98 22.53
N LYS A 126 8.12 16.85 22.07
CA LYS A 126 7.57 17.99 22.84
C LYS A 126 6.14 17.74 23.32
N GLN A 127 5.69 16.48 23.33
CA GLN A 127 4.35 16.12 23.76
C GLN A 127 4.28 15.88 25.26
N ASP A 128 3.08 15.96 25.83
CA ASP A 128 2.82 15.64 27.24
C ASP A 128 2.68 14.11 27.42
N PRO A 129 3.64 13.43 28.08
CA PRO A 129 3.60 11.99 28.22
C PRO A 129 2.44 11.50 29.12
N SER A 130 1.91 12.34 30.02
CA SER A 130 0.81 11.97 30.91
C SER A 130 -0.52 11.74 30.14
N LYS A 131 -0.67 12.36 28.96
CA LYS A 131 -1.85 12.25 28.11
C LYS A 131 -1.76 11.14 27.05
N ARG A 132 -0.66 10.39 27.04
CA ARG A 132 -0.42 9.33 26.05
C ARG A 132 -1.59 8.37 25.91
N GLU A 133 -2.10 7.87 27.04
CA GLU A 133 -3.15 6.84 27.06
C GLU A 133 -4.49 7.36 26.53
N GLU A 134 -4.79 8.64 26.78
CA GLU A 134 -5.98 9.31 26.23
C GLU A 134 -5.94 9.36 24.71
N PHE A 135 -4.83 9.82 24.14
CA PHE A 135 -4.66 9.90 22.70
C PHE A 135 -4.55 8.54 22.04
N TYR A 136 -3.97 7.55 22.73
CA TYR A 136 -3.92 6.18 22.24
C TYR A 136 -5.34 5.61 22.06
N LYS A 137 -6.19 5.73 23.09
CA LYS A 137 -7.59 5.32 23.02
C LYS A 137 -8.37 6.09 21.95
N ALA A 138 -8.18 7.41 21.86
CA ALA A 138 -8.84 8.23 20.85
C ALA A 138 -8.53 7.72 19.43
N SER A 139 -7.25 7.42 19.14
CA SER A 139 -6.81 6.84 17.88
C SER A 139 -7.48 5.47 17.62
N ASP A 140 -7.60 4.61 18.62
CA ASP A 140 -8.24 3.30 18.51
C ASP A 140 -9.74 3.38 18.17
N TYR A 141 -10.41 4.51 18.45
CA TYR A 141 -11.79 4.78 18.02
C TYR A 141 -11.88 5.49 16.67
N VAL A 142 -10.97 6.41 16.39
CA VAL A 142 -10.98 7.22 15.16
C VAL A 142 -10.66 6.36 13.93
N LEU A 143 -9.68 5.47 14.01
CA LEU A 143 -9.31 4.62 12.89
C LEU A 143 -10.47 3.74 12.38
N PRO A 144 -11.17 2.95 13.22
CA PRO A 144 -12.34 2.17 12.77
C PRO A 144 -13.42 3.06 12.16
N ALA A 145 -13.67 4.25 12.74
CA ALA A 145 -14.64 5.19 12.19
C ALA A 145 -14.27 5.64 10.78
N ILE A 146 -12.99 5.94 10.52
CA ILE A 146 -12.50 6.28 9.18
C ILE A 146 -12.67 5.08 8.23
N ILE A 147 -12.30 3.88 8.64
CA ILE A 147 -12.44 2.67 7.81
C ILE A 147 -13.90 2.42 7.46
N VAL A 148 -14.79 2.47 8.43
CA VAL A 148 -16.23 2.24 8.21
C VAL A 148 -16.88 3.35 7.38
N SER A 149 -16.33 4.58 7.40
CA SER A 149 -16.86 5.70 6.59
C SER A 149 -16.93 5.40 5.09
N ALA A 150 -16.14 4.44 4.59
CA ALA A 150 -16.21 3.97 3.20
C ALA A 150 -17.59 3.40 2.83
N ALA A 151 -18.40 2.97 3.81
CA ALA A 151 -19.78 2.55 3.58
C ALA A 151 -20.65 3.68 2.99
N ALA A 152 -20.26 4.96 3.16
CA ALA A 152 -20.93 6.11 2.55
C ALA A 152 -20.95 6.05 1.01
N LEU A 153 -20.04 5.31 0.38
CA LEU A 153 -20.09 5.04 -1.07
C LEU A 153 -21.39 4.34 -1.48
N GLY A 154 -22.00 3.55 -0.58
CA GLY A 154 -23.30 2.89 -0.81
C GLY A 154 -24.49 3.84 -0.88
N LEU A 155 -24.34 5.12 -0.50
CA LEU A 155 -25.39 6.14 -0.66
C LEU A 155 -25.54 6.56 -2.13
N ASP A 156 -24.48 6.43 -2.92
CA ASP A 156 -24.53 6.71 -4.35
C ASP A 156 -25.24 5.57 -5.11
N LYS A 157 -26.22 5.93 -5.96
CA LYS A 157 -27.04 4.95 -6.68
C LYS A 157 -26.23 4.14 -7.71
N ASN A 158 -25.22 4.73 -8.32
CA ASN A 158 -24.40 4.08 -9.33
C ASN A 158 -23.41 3.12 -8.69
N ILE A 159 -22.75 3.57 -7.63
CA ILE A 159 -21.78 2.78 -6.86
C ILE A 159 -22.46 1.59 -6.16
N ARG A 160 -23.65 1.82 -5.59
CA ARG A 160 -24.41 0.79 -4.88
C ARG A 160 -24.78 -0.41 -5.76
N LYS A 161 -24.95 -0.24 -7.08
CA LYS A 161 -25.21 -1.37 -8.00
C LYS A 161 -24.06 -2.38 -8.03
N ASP A 162 -22.83 -1.92 -7.74
CA ASP A 162 -21.60 -2.70 -7.75
C ASP A 162 -21.07 -3.01 -6.34
N TRP A 163 -21.92 -2.91 -5.30
CA TRP A 163 -21.50 -2.98 -3.90
C TRP A 163 -20.61 -4.17 -3.57
N ALA A 164 -20.95 -5.38 -4.06
CA ALA A 164 -20.19 -6.59 -3.76
C ALA A 164 -18.76 -6.53 -4.34
N ARG A 165 -18.63 -5.95 -5.55
CA ARG A 165 -17.33 -5.75 -6.22
C ARG A 165 -16.49 -4.72 -5.45
N ILE A 166 -17.11 -3.62 -5.04
CA ILE A 166 -16.45 -2.55 -4.30
C ILE A 166 -16.04 -3.02 -2.90
N LEU A 167 -16.88 -3.79 -2.22
CA LEU A 167 -16.56 -4.37 -0.93
C LEU A 167 -15.37 -5.34 -1.00
N MET A 168 -15.36 -6.23 -2.01
CA MET A 168 -14.24 -7.16 -2.21
C MET A 168 -12.95 -6.40 -2.53
N MET A 169 -13.01 -5.39 -3.39
CA MET A 169 -11.87 -4.55 -3.74
C MET A 169 -11.37 -3.74 -2.54
N TYR A 170 -12.27 -3.28 -1.67
CA TYR A 170 -11.94 -2.61 -0.42
C TYR A 170 -11.21 -3.54 0.55
N TYR A 171 -11.68 -4.77 0.68
CA TYR A 171 -11.00 -5.81 1.47
C TYR A 171 -9.61 -6.12 0.92
N GLU A 172 -9.49 -6.33 -0.40
CA GLU A 172 -8.21 -6.55 -1.08
C GLU A 172 -7.24 -5.39 -0.84
N MET A 173 -7.71 -4.14 -0.98
CA MET A 173 -6.92 -2.94 -0.74
C MET A 173 -6.37 -2.90 0.70
N HIS A 174 -7.18 -3.22 1.71
CA HIS A 174 -6.69 -3.29 3.09
C HIS A 174 -5.69 -4.43 3.30
N SER A 175 -5.92 -5.62 2.74
CA SER A 175 -4.97 -6.73 2.81
C SER A 175 -3.61 -6.33 2.22
N VAL A 176 -3.62 -5.65 1.06
CA VAL A 176 -2.40 -5.12 0.46
C VAL A 176 -1.72 -4.08 1.36
N THR A 177 -2.49 -3.16 1.93
CA THR A 177 -1.96 -2.10 2.80
C THR A 177 -1.27 -2.70 4.04
N PHE A 178 -1.87 -3.73 4.66
CA PHE A 178 -1.26 -4.45 5.78
C PHE A 178 -0.02 -5.24 5.35
N SER A 179 -0.06 -5.89 4.19
CA SER A 179 1.12 -6.59 3.66
C SER A 179 2.27 -5.62 3.34
N MET A 180 1.97 -4.42 2.83
CA MET A 180 2.95 -3.36 2.66
C MET A 180 3.53 -2.91 4.00
N TYR A 181 2.72 -2.83 5.06
CA TYR A 181 3.22 -2.52 6.41
C TYR A 181 4.14 -3.62 6.93
N ASN A 182 3.74 -4.88 6.84
CA ASN A 182 4.49 -5.98 7.44
C ASN A 182 5.74 -6.40 6.64
N PHE A 183 5.68 -6.34 5.32
CA PHE A 183 6.67 -6.99 4.44
C PHE A 183 7.45 -6.05 3.54
N SER A 184 7.11 -4.75 3.46
CA SER A 184 7.91 -3.82 2.67
C SER A 184 9.21 -3.42 3.37
N PRO A 185 10.24 -3.01 2.62
CA PRO A 185 11.49 -2.53 3.19
C PRO A 185 11.34 -1.32 4.12
N PHE A 186 10.25 -0.58 4.00
CA PHE A 186 9.94 0.58 4.83
C PHE A 186 9.21 0.22 6.12
N GLY A 187 8.72 -1.01 6.25
CA GLY A 187 7.91 -1.46 7.36
C GLY A 187 8.73 -2.00 8.55
N PRO A 188 8.05 -2.34 9.65
CA PRO A 188 8.68 -2.70 10.91
C PRO A 188 9.53 -3.98 10.85
N ALA A 189 9.29 -4.89 9.90
CA ALA A 189 10.13 -6.08 9.73
C ALA A 189 11.60 -5.72 9.40
N PHE A 190 11.82 -4.63 8.68
CA PHE A 190 13.14 -4.22 8.18
C PHE A 190 13.70 -2.98 8.89
N GLN A 191 12.85 -2.22 9.56
CA GLN A 191 13.23 -0.97 10.21
C GLN A 191 13.29 -1.15 11.73
N ASN A 192 14.24 -0.45 12.39
CA ASN A 192 14.43 -0.48 13.84
C ASN A 192 14.35 0.92 14.44
N LYS A 193 13.47 1.78 13.92
CA LYS A 193 13.30 3.13 14.42
C LYS A 193 12.64 3.12 15.79
N ILE A 194 13.30 3.74 16.77
CA ILE A 194 12.82 3.81 18.15
C ILE A 194 11.64 4.78 18.22
N ARG A 195 10.58 4.41 18.94
CA ARG A 195 9.39 5.24 19.14
C ARG A 195 9.66 6.44 20.02
N PRO A 196 8.94 7.57 19.84
CA PRO A 196 9.02 8.73 20.72
C PRO A 196 8.86 8.37 22.20
N TYR A 197 8.05 7.38 22.53
CA TYR A 197 7.81 6.88 23.87
C TYR A 197 9.08 6.60 24.66
N SER A 198 10.11 6.01 24.05
CA SER A 198 11.36 5.66 24.72
C SER A 198 12.23 6.86 25.10
N TYR A 199 11.95 8.05 24.54
CA TYR A 199 12.71 9.27 24.81
C TYR A 199 12.29 9.98 26.11
N TYR A 200 11.15 9.61 26.68
CA TYR A 200 10.60 10.29 27.84
C TYR A 200 10.99 9.62 29.16
N ASN A 201 11.70 10.32 30.04
CA ASN A 201 12.07 9.85 31.37
C ASN A 201 10.86 9.76 32.34
N TYR A 202 9.67 10.09 31.87
CA TYR A 202 8.41 9.91 32.58
C TYR A 202 8.08 8.43 32.85
N TYR A 203 8.55 7.54 31.98
CA TYR A 203 8.33 6.09 32.06
C TYR A 203 9.54 5.39 32.66
N THR A 204 9.31 4.21 33.27
CA THR A 204 10.38 3.37 33.80
C THR A 204 11.26 2.84 32.66
N ASP A 205 12.52 2.51 32.98
CA ASP A 205 13.45 1.96 31.96
C ASP A 205 12.93 0.66 31.36
N ASP A 206 12.28 -0.22 32.14
CA ASP A 206 11.68 -1.45 31.63
C ASP A 206 10.59 -1.17 30.58
N GLN A 207 9.76 -0.15 30.81
CA GLN A 207 8.75 0.28 29.83
C GLN A 207 9.37 0.85 28.57
N ARG A 208 10.43 1.63 28.70
CA ARG A 208 11.14 2.30 27.60
C ARG A 208 11.93 1.31 26.75
N LYS A 209 12.41 0.20 27.32
CA LYS A 209 13.28 -0.80 26.67
C LYS A 209 12.54 -1.87 25.88
N THR A 210 11.22 -1.96 25.94
CA THR A 210 10.49 -3.06 25.24
C THR A 210 10.85 -3.11 23.76
N GLY A 211 11.05 -4.32 23.21
CA GLY A 211 11.42 -4.52 21.80
C GLY A 211 10.41 -3.88 20.83
N ASN A 212 9.10 -3.85 21.18
CA ASN A 212 8.09 -3.18 20.38
C ASN A 212 8.35 -1.66 20.20
N ASN A 213 9.14 -1.05 21.07
CA ASN A 213 9.53 0.36 20.92
C ASN A 213 10.48 0.61 19.72
N ARG A 214 11.00 -0.44 19.07
CA ARG A 214 11.75 -0.34 17.80
C ARG A 214 10.87 -0.33 16.55
N ASN A 215 9.55 -0.32 16.70
CA ASN A 215 8.57 -0.38 15.61
C ASN A 215 7.91 0.98 15.35
N SER A 216 8.68 2.08 15.33
CA SER A 216 8.14 3.41 15.01
C SER A 216 7.79 3.56 13.53
N GLN A 217 8.63 3.07 12.64
CA GLN A 217 8.48 3.29 11.19
C GLN A 217 7.72 2.13 10.55
N TYR A 218 6.76 2.44 9.74
CA TYR A 218 5.96 3.67 9.61
C TYR A 218 4.61 3.52 10.30
N SER A 219 3.78 4.59 10.37
CA SER A 219 2.48 4.50 11.03
C SER A 219 1.47 3.67 10.23
N GLY A 220 1.22 2.42 10.67
CA GLY A 220 0.21 1.53 10.08
C GLY A 220 -1.22 2.08 10.21
N HIS A 221 -1.54 2.76 11.32
CA HIS A 221 -2.84 3.42 11.52
C HIS A 221 -3.07 4.52 10.48
N THR A 222 -2.08 5.38 10.26
CA THR A 222 -2.16 6.42 9.24
C THR A 222 -2.26 5.82 7.84
N ALA A 223 -1.52 4.73 7.56
CA ALA A 223 -1.60 4.05 6.27
C ALA A 223 -2.98 3.46 6.01
N SER A 224 -3.59 2.80 7.01
CA SER A 224 -4.94 2.23 6.87
C SER A 224 -6.00 3.30 6.70
N ALA A 225 -5.90 4.41 7.44
CA ALA A 225 -6.80 5.56 7.29
C ALA A 225 -6.68 6.20 5.90
N ALA A 226 -5.45 6.40 5.41
CA ALA A 226 -5.19 6.95 4.08
C ALA A 226 -5.69 6.01 2.97
N ALA A 227 -5.45 4.71 3.09
CA ALA A 227 -5.95 3.74 2.15
C ALA A 227 -7.48 3.81 2.02
N ALA A 228 -8.20 3.87 3.15
CA ALA A 228 -9.66 4.00 3.16
C ALA A 228 -10.15 5.28 2.47
N THR A 229 -9.62 6.44 2.85
CA THR A 229 -10.10 7.74 2.33
C THR A 229 -9.74 7.96 0.87
N PHE A 230 -8.54 7.57 0.45
CA PHE A 230 -8.12 7.66 -0.95
C PHE A 230 -8.88 6.67 -1.83
N PHE A 231 -9.18 5.46 -1.33
CA PHE A 231 -10.05 4.51 -2.00
C PHE A 231 -11.44 5.10 -2.24
N MET A 232 -12.03 5.75 -1.22
CA MET A 232 -13.34 6.40 -1.37
C MET A 232 -13.34 7.43 -2.48
N VAL A 233 -12.34 8.32 -2.50
CA VAL A 233 -12.23 9.35 -3.54
C VAL A 233 -11.99 8.71 -4.91
N LYS A 234 -11.13 7.69 -4.98
CA LYS A 234 -10.84 6.97 -6.23
C LYS A 234 -12.08 6.33 -6.82
N VAL A 235 -12.81 5.55 -6.03
CA VAL A 235 -14.05 4.91 -6.47
C VAL A 235 -15.08 5.97 -6.87
N TYR A 236 -15.31 6.97 -6.02
CA TYR A 236 -16.29 8.01 -6.31
C TYR A 236 -16.00 8.73 -7.63
N THR A 237 -14.75 9.15 -7.85
CA THR A 237 -14.36 9.87 -9.07
C THR A 237 -14.32 8.98 -10.31
N ASP A 238 -14.17 7.67 -10.17
CA ASP A 238 -14.24 6.74 -11.29
C ASP A 238 -15.67 6.49 -11.76
N TYR A 239 -16.66 6.58 -10.85
CA TYR A 239 -18.09 6.53 -11.19
C TYR A 239 -18.63 7.88 -11.66
N HIS A 240 -17.91 8.98 -11.37
CA HIS A 240 -18.27 10.36 -11.67
C HIS A 240 -17.18 11.06 -12.49
N PRO A 241 -16.92 10.65 -13.74
CA PRO A 241 -15.88 11.25 -14.58
C PRO A 241 -16.12 12.74 -14.88
N GLU A 242 -17.37 13.21 -14.76
CA GLU A 242 -17.77 14.61 -14.91
C GLU A 242 -17.13 15.55 -13.86
N ILE A 243 -16.66 15.02 -12.74
CA ILE A 243 -15.93 15.79 -11.72
C ILE A 243 -14.65 16.40 -12.32
N GLY A 244 -14.05 15.73 -13.30
CA GLY A 244 -12.88 16.22 -14.00
C GLY A 244 -11.73 16.59 -13.06
N ARG A 245 -11.21 17.83 -13.19
CA ARG A 245 -10.06 18.29 -12.38
C ARG A 245 -10.40 18.54 -10.91
N LYS A 246 -11.67 18.67 -10.54
CA LYS A 246 -12.09 18.85 -9.13
C LYS A 246 -11.74 17.64 -8.27
N LYS A 247 -11.47 16.46 -8.87
CA LYS A 247 -10.99 15.28 -8.14
C LYS A 247 -9.74 15.56 -7.29
N TYR A 248 -8.86 16.46 -7.73
CA TYR A 248 -7.65 16.79 -6.97
C TYR A 248 -7.96 17.51 -5.66
N LEU A 249 -9.04 18.32 -5.62
CA LEU A 249 -9.54 18.89 -4.37
C LEU A 249 -10.05 17.79 -3.44
N LEU A 250 -10.79 16.79 -3.97
CA LEU A 250 -11.28 15.67 -3.17
C LEU A 250 -10.12 14.84 -2.60
N TYR A 251 -9.05 14.60 -3.38
CA TYR A 251 -7.84 13.95 -2.86
C TYR A 251 -7.16 14.79 -1.78
N GLY A 252 -7.12 16.12 -1.93
CA GLY A 252 -6.64 17.02 -0.88
C GLY A 252 -7.45 16.87 0.41
N LEU A 253 -8.78 16.84 0.32
CA LEU A 253 -9.66 16.63 1.48
C LEU A 253 -9.49 15.22 2.09
N ALA A 254 -9.24 14.21 1.26
CA ALA A 254 -9.00 12.84 1.72
C ALA A 254 -7.74 12.68 2.58
N THR A 255 -6.82 13.66 2.57
CA THR A 255 -5.64 13.64 3.45
C THR A 255 -5.97 14.03 4.89
N ILE A 256 -7.10 14.71 5.13
CA ILE A 256 -7.43 15.26 6.46
C ILE A 256 -7.65 14.14 7.49
N PRO A 257 -8.53 13.13 7.28
CA PRO A 257 -8.75 12.10 8.28
C PRO A 257 -7.48 11.30 8.65
N PRO A 258 -6.63 10.83 7.70
CA PRO A 258 -5.40 10.15 8.07
C PRO A 258 -4.38 11.05 8.76
N LEU A 259 -4.37 12.36 8.49
CA LEU A 259 -3.53 13.30 9.24
C LEU A 259 -4.04 13.52 10.67
N VAL A 260 -5.36 13.54 10.88
CA VAL A 260 -5.94 13.57 12.23
C VAL A 260 -5.56 12.30 12.99
N GLU A 261 -5.70 11.11 12.36
CA GLU A 261 -5.28 9.84 12.95
C GLU A 261 -3.76 9.86 13.28
N GLY A 262 -2.93 10.30 12.34
CA GLY A 262 -1.49 10.44 12.53
C GLY A 262 -1.15 11.41 13.68
N TYR A 263 -1.85 12.52 13.80
CA TYR A 263 -1.70 13.46 14.92
C TYR A 263 -2.00 12.80 16.27
N LEU A 264 -3.06 12.01 16.37
CA LEU A 264 -3.37 11.25 17.58
C LEU A 264 -2.27 10.23 17.91
N ARG A 265 -1.73 9.53 16.90
CA ARG A 265 -0.60 8.60 17.07
C ARG A 265 0.68 9.28 17.52
N MET A 266 0.96 10.49 17.03
CA MET A 266 2.08 11.29 17.51
C MET A 266 1.88 11.72 18.97
N LYS A 267 0.68 12.21 19.31
CA LYS A 267 0.31 12.57 20.70
C LYS A 267 0.38 11.36 21.64
N ALA A 268 0.08 10.18 21.13
CA ALA A 268 0.22 8.90 21.83
C ALA A 268 1.68 8.41 21.93
N LEU A 269 2.67 9.21 21.51
CA LEU A 269 4.10 8.89 21.51
C LEU A 269 4.43 7.60 20.74
N ALA A 270 3.59 7.22 19.79
CA ALA A 270 3.73 5.98 19.03
C ALA A 270 4.59 6.17 17.77
N HIS A 271 4.49 7.34 17.12
CA HIS A 271 5.10 7.62 15.82
C HIS A 271 5.61 9.03 15.73
N PHE A 272 6.69 9.22 14.97
CA PHE A 272 7.18 10.53 14.57
C PHE A 272 6.38 11.09 13.39
N PRO A 273 6.39 12.42 13.17
CA PRO A 273 5.77 13.04 11.98
C PRO A 273 6.23 12.44 10.65
N SER A 274 7.51 12.09 10.51
CA SER A 274 8.03 11.42 9.32
C SER A 274 7.42 10.03 9.09
N ASP A 275 7.16 9.25 10.17
CA ASP A 275 6.50 7.94 10.08
C ASP A 275 5.05 8.07 9.61
N ILE A 276 4.38 9.15 10.02
CA ILE A 276 3.01 9.50 9.63
C ILE A 276 2.96 9.84 8.15
N LEU A 277 3.90 10.65 7.64
CA LEU A 277 3.96 11.00 6.22
C LEU A 277 4.22 9.79 5.34
N ILE A 278 5.13 8.90 5.75
CA ILE A 278 5.37 7.65 4.99
C ILE A 278 4.09 6.79 5.00
N GLY A 279 3.42 6.66 6.14
CA GLY A 279 2.14 5.95 6.24
C GLY A 279 1.07 6.55 5.33
N LEU A 280 0.94 7.89 5.30
CA LEU A 280 0.01 8.60 4.42
C LEU A 280 0.27 8.30 2.94
N VAL A 281 1.53 8.32 2.52
CA VAL A 281 1.92 8.04 1.13
C VAL A 281 1.64 6.58 0.78
N VAL A 282 2.10 5.63 1.60
CA VAL A 282 1.91 4.19 1.33
C VAL A 282 0.42 3.85 1.28
N GLY A 283 -0.36 4.28 2.26
CA GLY A 283 -1.80 4.04 2.29
C GLY A 283 -2.54 4.71 1.12
N GLY A 284 -2.20 5.98 0.83
CA GLY A 284 -2.79 6.70 -0.31
C GLY A 284 -2.51 6.03 -1.65
N VAL A 285 -1.29 5.53 -1.84
CA VAL A 285 -0.91 4.74 -3.04
C VAL A 285 -1.75 3.45 -3.12
N CYS A 286 -1.87 2.69 -2.03
CA CYS A 286 -2.69 1.48 -2.02
C CYS A 286 -4.16 1.79 -2.33
N GLY A 287 -4.72 2.86 -1.73
CA GLY A 287 -6.10 3.29 -1.95
C GLY A 287 -6.41 3.70 -3.40
N VAL A 288 -5.41 4.15 -4.16
CA VAL A 288 -5.57 4.54 -5.57
C VAL A 288 -5.23 3.38 -6.51
N VAL A 289 -4.10 2.70 -6.28
CA VAL A 289 -3.56 1.71 -7.22
C VAL A 289 -4.42 0.45 -7.25
N VAL A 290 -4.89 -0.05 -6.10
CA VAL A 290 -5.71 -1.28 -6.08
C VAL A 290 -6.98 -1.13 -6.92
N PRO A 291 -7.82 -0.08 -6.75
CA PRO A 291 -8.94 0.13 -7.66
C PRO A 291 -8.51 0.32 -9.12
N ASP A 292 -7.40 0.99 -9.37
CA ASP A 292 -6.94 1.24 -10.74
C ASP A 292 -6.53 -0.05 -11.47
N LEU A 293 -6.01 -1.06 -10.75
CA LEU A 293 -5.71 -2.38 -11.29
C LEU A 293 -6.98 -3.13 -11.73
N HIS A 294 -8.09 -2.90 -11.03
CA HIS A 294 -9.41 -3.49 -11.36
C HIS A 294 -10.23 -2.66 -12.34
N LYS A 295 -9.77 -1.46 -12.70
CA LYS A 295 -10.49 -0.61 -13.65
C LYS A 295 -10.49 -1.23 -15.04
N PHE A 296 -11.66 -1.22 -15.68
CA PHE A 296 -11.78 -1.68 -17.06
C PHE A 296 -11.04 -0.71 -17.99
N ARG A 297 -9.73 -0.89 -18.12
CA ARG A 297 -8.92 -0.24 -19.14
C ARG A 297 -8.67 -1.24 -20.26
N ARG A 298 -8.76 -0.80 -21.51
CA ARG A 298 -8.04 -1.47 -22.60
C ARG A 298 -6.56 -1.28 -22.30
N HIS A 299 -5.96 -2.27 -21.60
CA HIS A 299 -4.54 -2.21 -21.32
C HIS A 299 -3.78 -2.26 -22.64
N ASN A 300 -3.12 -1.18 -22.96
CA ASN A 300 -2.21 -1.11 -24.11
C ASN A 300 -0.90 -1.85 -23.84
N ILE A 301 -0.78 -2.51 -22.69
CA ILE A 301 0.39 -3.31 -22.30
C ILE A 301 -0.01 -4.77 -22.41
N ARG A 302 0.71 -5.54 -23.22
CA ARG A 302 0.59 -6.99 -23.33
C ARG A 302 1.88 -7.63 -22.87
N LEU A 303 1.77 -8.52 -21.90
CA LEU A 303 2.82 -9.47 -21.55
C LEU A 303 2.58 -10.74 -22.36
N GLY A 304 3.60 -11.19 -23.04
CA GLY A 304 3.55 -12.43 -23.81
C GLY A 304 4.79 -13.28 -23.54
N VAL A 305 4.68 -14.57 -23.81
CA VAL A 305 5.84 -15.46 -23.90
C VAL A 305 6.20 -15.56 -25.38
N ILE A 306 7.43 -15.24 -25.71
CA ILE A 306 7.95 -15.42 -27.06
C ILE A 306 8.94 -16.59 -27.05
N THR A 307 8.83 -17.46 -28.04
CA THR A 307 9.84 -18.45 -28.35
C THR A 307 10.80 -17.84 -29.36
N ALA A 308 11.99 -17.47 -28.89
CA ALA A 308 13.07 -17.01 -29.77
C ALA A 308 14.06 -18.16 -30.02
N PRO A 309 14.90 -18.10 -31.05
CA PRO A 309 15.93 -19.13 -31.34
C PRO A 309 16.89 -19.36 -30.16
N MET A 310 17.00 -18.41 -29.24
CA MET A 310 17.83 -18.47 -28.03
C MET A 310 17.09 -18.99 -26.80
N GLY A 311 15.83 -19.42 -26.91
CA GLY A 311 15.00 -19.93 -25.82
C GLY A 311 13.73 -19.13 -25.56
N PRO A 312 12.87 -19.58 -24.61
CA PRO A 312 11.65 -18.85 -24.25
C PRO A 312 12.00 -17.53 -23.55
N GLY A 313 11.37 -16.44 -23.99
CA GLY A 313 11.53 -15.10 -23.44
C GLY A 313 10.20 -14.48 -23.05
N LEU A 314 10.24 -13.44 -22.20
CA LEU A 314 9.07 -12.61 -21.88
C LEU A 314 9.07 -11.40 -22.82
N SER A 315 7.93 -11.13 -23.42
CA SER A 315 7.70 -9.91 -24.21
C SER A 315 6.77 -8.96 -23.46
N LEU A 316 7.16 -7.69 -23.46
CA LEU A 316 6.32 -6.59 -22.99
C LEU A 316 6.03 -5.72 -24.23
N SER A 317 4.77 -5.70 -24.68
CA SER A 317 4.34 -4.82 -25.75
C SER A 317 3.44 -3.72 -25.22
N TRP A 318 3.79 -2.48 -25.53
CA TRP A 318 2.98 -1.31 -25.20
C TRP A 318 2.45 -0.69 -26.50
N GLN A 319 1.11 -0.53 -26.57
CA GLN A 319 0.47 0.16 -27.67
C GLN A 319 -0.03 1.51 -27.15
N PRO A 320 0.58 2.64 -27.51
CA PRO A 320 0.06 3.95 -27.11
C PRO A 320 -1.35 4.15 -27.65
N ASN A 321 -2.23 4.78 -26.85
CA ASN A 321 -3.56 5.20 -27.33
C ASN A 321 -3.38 6.20 -28.45
N TYR A 322 -3.60 5.77 -29.67
CA TYR A 322 -3.82 6.68 -30.79
C TYR A 322 -5.25 7.19 -30.62
N GLU A 323 -5.43 8.38 -30.07
CA GLU A 323 -6.67 9.11 -30.23
C GLU A 323 -6.85 9.32 -31.75
N ARG A 324 -7.76 8.55 -32.36
CA ARG A 324 -8.30 8.91 -33.67
C ARG A 324 -9.01 10.26 -33.48
N THR A 325 -8.29 11.34 -33.72
CA THR A 325 -8.91 12.59 -34.12
C THR A 325 -9.72 12.24 -35.38
N ARG A 326 -11.05 12.16 -35.22
CA ARG A 326 -11.98 12.18 -36.33
C ARG A 326 -11.91 13.55 -36.98
N THR A 327 -10.99 13.72 -37.89
CA THR A 327 -11.11 14.65 -39.01
C THR A 327 -11.15 13.76 -40.24
N SER A 328 -12.34 13.29 -40.60
CA SER A 328 -12.60 12.89 -41.94
C SER A 328 -12.66 14.18 -42.80
N PRO A 329 -11.76 14.39 -43.75
CA PRO A 329 -12.11 15.28 -44.84
C PRO A 329 -13.19 14.55 -45.65
N ASP A 330 -14.39 15.18 -45.80
CA ASP A 330 -15.35 14.85 -46.80
C ASP A 330 -14.67 14.97 -48.18
N TYR A 331 -14.29 13.81 -48.71
CA TYR A 331 -13.94 13.71 -50.11
C TYR A 331 -15.18 13.23 -50.85
N SER A 332 -15.95 14.18 -51.35
CA SER A 332 -16.94 13.93 -52.39
C SER A 332 -16.24 13.85 -53.75
N PRO A 333 -16.21 12.68 -54.42
CA PRO A 333 -15.80 12.68 -55.83
C PRO A 333 -16.96 13.26 -56.65
N GLY A 334 -16.76 14.46 -57.19
CA GLY A 334 -17.62 15.01 -58.26
C GLY A 334 -17.62 14.05 -59.43
N ILE A 335 -18.81 13.69 -59.87
CA ILE A 335 -19.07 13.01 -61.15
C ILE A 335 -19.28 14.13 -62.17
N ASP A 336 -18.36 14.22 -63.12
CA ASP A 336 -18.58 14.75 -64.46
C ASP A 336 -18.29 13.66 -65.47
#